data_5c69dd11f090609752f7248ca07b80b7
#
_entry.id   5c69dd11f090609752f7248ca07b80b7
#
_cell.length_a   1.000
_cell.length_b   1.000
_cell.length_c   1.000
_cell.angle_alpha   90.00
_cell.angle_beta   90.00
_cell.angle_gamma   90.00
#
_symmetry.space_group_name_H-M   'P 1'
#
loop_
_entity.id
_entity.type
_entity.pdbx_description
1 polymer ?
#
loop_
_entity_poly.entity_id
_entity_poly.type
_entity_poly.pdbx_seq_one_letter_code
_entity_poly.pdbx_strand_id
1 'polypeptide(L)'
;MISPLSHIHPGAKIGENCTIEPFVYIEDNVVIGDNCHIMAHSSILSGTRMGNNNRVFHGAVVGGIPQDLKFIGEDTTLEIGDNNTIRENVTLNRGTASKGKTVIGNNNLFMENSHIGHDSIIGNNCIIGNSSKIAGEVEVDDFAILSACVLVHQFSHLGCHIMVQGGSKATMDIPPYVIAGREPLHYCSENIVGLRRRGFSNEAIKNIHQAYRLLYEGTVTAGLAKIKETMEMTPEVQEIVDFVEKKSERGIIKK
;
A
#
# COMPACT_ATOMS: atom_id res chain seq x y z
N MET A 1 -3.05 -5.86 28.37
CA MET A 1 -3.72 -4.96 29.37
C MET A 1 -4.83 -4.21 28.66
N ILE A 2 -6.05 -4.23 29.17
CA ILE A 2 -7.20 -3.47 28.59
C ILE A 2 -7.62 -2.40 29.60
N SER A 3 -7.67 -1.16 29.16
CA SER A 3 -8.10 -0.04 30.02
C SER A 3 -9.60 -0.11 30.31
N PRO A 4 -10.04 0.10 31.54
CA PRO A 4 -11.47 0.19 31.88
C PRO A 4 -12.16 1.45 31.29
N LEU A 5 -11.39 2.42 30.76
CA LEU A 5 -11.89 3.61 30.09
C LEU A 5 -12.00 3.44 28.56
N SER A 6 -11.68 2.26 28.02
CA SER A 6 -11.95 1.95 26.61
C SER A 6 -13.39 1.48 26.43
N HIS A 7 -13.98 1.76 25.27
CA HIS A 7 -15.26 1.20 24.87
C HIS A 7 -15.04 0.07 23.88
N ILE A 8 -15.35 -1.16 24.30
CA ILE A 8 -15.21 -2.34 23.46
C ILE A 8 -16.56 -3.05 23.39
N HIS A 9 -17.08 -3.19 22.17
CA HIS A 9 -18.35 -3.89 21.97
C HIS A 9 -18.20 -5.37 22.33
N PRO A 10 -19.19 -5.98 23.02
CA PRO A 10 -19.10 -7.40 23.44
C PRO A 10 -18.94 -8.41 22.29
N GLY A 11 -19.31 -8.05 21.05
CA GLY A 11 -19.12 -8.86 19.86
C GLY A 11 -17.71 -8.79 19.24
N ALA A 12 -16.86 -7.89 19.72
CA ALA A 12 -15.45 -7.81 19.26
C ALA A 12 -14.64 -8.99 19.82
N LYS A 13 -13.75 -9.54 19.00
CA LYS A 13 -12.81 -10.60 19.37
C LYS A 13 -11.40 -10.02 19.45
N ILE A 14 -10.79 -10.10 20.62
CA ILE A 14 -9.45 -9.56 20.87
C ILE A 14 -8.55 -10.71 21.31
N GLY A 15 -7.42 -10.86 20.65
CA GLY A 15 -6.41 -11.87 20.92
C GLY A 15 -5.68 -11.65 22.24
N GLU A 16 -4.74 -12.54 22.51
CA GLU A 16 -3.96 -12.55 23.75
C GLU A 16 -2.92 -11.41 23.78
N ASN A 17 -2.53 -11.02 25.00
CA ASN A 17 -1.46 -10.04 25.29
C ASN A 17 -1.65 -8.66 24.63
N CYS A 18 -2.86 -8.33 24.21
CA CYS A 18 -3.14 -7.00 23.65
C CYS A 18 -3.08 -5.92 24.74
N THR A 19 -2.59 -4.74 24.34
CA THR A 19 -2.68 -3.51 25.13
C THR A 19 -3.67 -2.56 24.45
N ILE A 20 -4.76 -2.21 25.17
CA ILE A 20 -5.77 -1.27 24.70
C ILE A 20 -5.81 -0.12 25.71
N GLU A 21 -5.45 1.07 25.24
CA GLU A 21 -5.32 2.26 26.05
C GLU A 21 -6.67 2.94 26.34
N PRO A 22 -6.74 3.94 27.24
CA PRO A 22 -7.95 4.69 27.52
C PRO A 22 -8.57 5.35 26.27
N PHE A 23 -9.90 5.43 26.24
CA PHE A 23 -10.66 6.11 25.19
C PHE A 23 -10.53 5.50 23.78
N VAL A 24 -10.04 4.29 23.67
CA VAL A 24 -10.13 3.50 22.44
C VAL A 24 -11.59 3.07 22.25
N TYR A 25 -12.06 3.14 21.00
CA TYR A 25 -13.39 2.71 20.59
C TYR A 25 -13.29 1.51 19.65
N ILE A 26 -13.90 0.38 20.01
CA ILE A 26 -13.92 -0.84 19.18
C ILE A 26 -15.37 -1.28 18.99
N GLU A 27 -15.81 -1.33 17.73
CA GLU A 27 -17.16 -1.76 17.35
C GLU A 27 -17.33 -3.29 17.41
N ASP A 28 -18.56 -3.73 17.18
CA ASP A 28 -18.82 -5.16 16.97
C ASP A 28 -18.23 -5.66 15.66
N ASN A 29 -18.29 -6.99 15.41
CA ASN A 29 -17.76 -7.59 14.19
C ASN A 29 -16.29 -7.20 13.89
N VAL A 30 -15.50 -6.90 14.94
CA VAL A 30 -14.05 -6.65 14.87
C VAL A 30 -13.30 -7.88 15.36
N VAL A 31 -12.22 -8.24 14.65
CA VAL A 31 -11.28 -9.27 15.09
C VAL A 31 -9.88 -8.67 15.12
N ILE A 32 -9.21 -8.75 16.26
CA ILE A 32 -7.83 -8.32 16.50
C ILE A 32 -7.03 -9.52 16.96
N GLY A 33 -5.90 -9.79 16.32
CA GLY A 33 -4.97 -10.86 16.70
C GLY A 33 -4.17 -10.55 17.97
N ASP A 34 -3.15 -11.34 18.22
CA ASP A 34 -2.36 -11.30 19.45
C ASP A 34 -1.33 -10.17 19.48
N ASN A 35 -0.90 -9.78 20.69
CA ASN A 35 0.19 -8.82 20.94
C ASN A 35 0.00 -7.44 20.28
N CYS A 36 -1.23 -7.05 19.99
CA CYS A 36 -1.51 -5.74 19.39
C CYS A 36 -1.51 -4.63 20.45
N HIS A 37 -1.09 -3.43 20.03
CA HIS A 37 -1.11 -2.23 20.87
C HIS A 37 -2.01 -1.16 20.21
N ILE A 38 -3.16 -0.91 20.80
CA ILE A 38 -4.14 0.07 20.35
C ILE A 38 -4.10 1.27 21.30
N MET A 39 -3.58 2.39 20.80
CA MET A 39 -3.31 3.59 21.60
C MET A 39 -4.54 4.49 21.72
N ALA A 40 -4.52 5.35 22.71
CA ALA A 40 -5.65 6.18 23.11
C ALA A 40 -6.28 6.96 21.95
N HIS A 41 -7.61 7.13 22.00
CA HIS A 41 -8.41 7.86 21.04
C HIS A 41 -8.44 7.28 19.61
N SER A 42 -7.93 6.07 19.40
CA SER A 42 -8.10 5.37 18.10
C SER A 42 -9.45 4.65 18.05
N SER A 43 -9.95 4.43 16.82
CA SER A 43 -11.21 3.75 16.55
C SER A 43 -10.98 2.56 15.63
N ILE A 44 -11.45 1.37 16.05
CA ILE A 44 -11.45 0.16 15.23
C ILE A 44 -12.89 -0.19 14.92
N LEU A 45 -13.25 -0.05 13.65
CA LEU A 45 -14.64 -0.09 13.22
C LEU A 45 -15.03 -1.46 12.66
N SER A 46 -16.32 -1.70 12.57
CA SER A 46 -16.93 -2.96 12.14
C SER A 46 -16.41 -3.43 10.77
N GLY A 47 -16.21 -4.74 10.63
CA GLY A 47 -15.62 -5.35 9.44
C GLY A 47 -14.10 -5.43 9.46
N THR A 48 -13.41 -4.92 10.49
CA THR A 48 -11.95 -5.01 10.60
C THR A 48 -11.51 -6.41 11.03
N ARG A 49 -10.53 -6.96 10.31
CA ARG A 49 -9.82 -8.21 10.57
C ARG A 49 -8.32 -7.91 10.63
N MET A 50 -7.79 -7.78 11.82
CA MET A 50 -6.39 -7.40 12.06
C MET A 50 -5.61 -8.61 12.60
N GLY A 51 -4.46 -8.88 12.01
CA GLY A 51 -3.52 -9.90 12.47
C GLY A 51 -2.77 -9.52 13.75
N ASN A 52 -1.60 -10.11 13.93
CA ASN A 52 -0.83 -10.03 15.17
C ASN A 52 0.20 -8.87 15.16
N ASN A 53 0.66 -8.47 16.36
CA ASN A 53 1.76 -7.53 16.58
C ASN A 53 1.55 -6.16 15.91
N ASN A 54 0.33 -5.76 15.62
CA ASN A 54 0.02 -4.47 15.01
C ASN A 54 0.02 -3.36 16.08
N ARG A 55 0.46 -2.18 15.68
CA ARG A 55 0.47 -0.98 16.52
C ARG A 55 -0.39 0.09 15.87
N VAL A 56 -1.43 0.52 16.56
CA VAL A 56 -2.35 1.58 16.11
C VAL A 56 -2.18 2.78 17.02
N PHE A 57 -1.75 3.90 16.45
CA PHE A 57 -1.42 5.12 17.19
C PHE A 57 -2.65 6.02 17.34
N HIS A 58 -2.51 7.04 18.17
CA HIS A 58 -3.55 7.98 18.60
C HIS A 58 -4.35 8.56 17.43
N GLY A 59 -5.65 8.56 17.56
CA GLY A 59 -6.57 9.17 16.58
C GLY A 59 -6.71 8.44 15.25
N ALA A 60 -6.04 7.29 15.06
CA ALA A 60 -6.21 6.49 13.86
C ALA A 60 -7.62 5.89 13.77
N VAL A 61 -8.18 5.83 12.56
CA VAL A 61 -9.48 5.22 12.27
C VAL A 61 -9.28 4.04 11.32
N VAL A 62 -9.49 2.84 11.83
CA VAL A 62 -9.26 1.57 11.13
C VAL A 62 -10.60 0.90 10.84
N GLY A 63 -10.88 0.59 9.58
CA GLY A 63 -12.16 0.03 9.13
C GLY A 63 -13.22 1.09 8.82
N GLY A 64 -12.81 2.34 8.56
CA GLY A 64 -13.73 3.42 8.23
C GLY A 64 -14.66 3.07 7.05
N ILE A 65 -15.88 3.60 7.08
CA ILE A 65 -16.85 3.47 5.99
C ILE A 65 -16.25 4.05 4.72
N PRO A 66 -16.38 3.35 3.55
CA PRO A 66 -15.92 3.86 2.26
C PRO A 66 -16.44 5.26 1.95
N GLN A 67 -15.55 6.13 1.45
CA GLN A 67 -15.93 7.46 0.98
C GLN A 67 -16.36 7.42 -0.50
N ASP A 68 -17.19 6.46 -0.85
CA ASP A 68 -17.77 6.27 -2.18
C ASP A 68 -19.27 6.51 -2.12
N LEU A 69 -19.79 7.39 -2.98
CA LEU A 69 -21.23 7.70 -3.05
C LEU A 69 -22.09 6.50 -3.46
N LYS A 70 -21.50 5.44 -4.01
CA LYS A 70 -22.20 4.19 -4.35
C LYS A 70 -22.32 3.22 -3.17
N PHE A 71 -21.58 3.47 -2.08
CA PHE A 71 -21.65 2.62 -0.90
C PHE A 71 -23.01 2.82 -0.20
N ILE A 72 -23.77 1.73 -0.05
CA ILE A 72 -25.12 1.72 0.55
C ILE A 72 -25.20 0.95 1.87
N GLY A 73 -24.03 0.58 2.46
CA GLY A 73 -23.98 -0.12 3.74
C GLY A 73 -23.71 -1.62 3.61
N GLU A 74 -23.10 -2.06 2.52
CA GLU A 74 -22.76 -3.47 2.27
C GLU A 74 -21.84 -4.04 3.36
N ASP A 75 -22.00 -5.31 3.65
CA ASP A 75 -21.12 -6.05 4.56
C ASP A 75 -19.77 -6.33 3.88
N THR A 76 -18.81 -5.48 4.18
CA THR A 76 -17.47 -5.51 3.60
C THR A 76 -16.40 -5.46 4.69
N THR A 77 -15.16 -5.81 4.34
CA THR A 77 -14.08 -5.93 5.32
C THR A 77 -12.87 -5.05 5.02
N LEU A 78 -12.09 -4.81 6.07
CA LEU A 78 -10.69 -4.40 6.00
C LEU A 78 -9.86 -5.53 6.61
N GLU A 79 -9.02 -6.16 5.80
CA GLU A 79 -8.13 -7.23 6.21
C GLU A 79 -6.70 -6.68 6.37
N ILE A 80 -6.11 -6.82 7.54
CA ILE A 80 -4.76 -6.34 7.88
C ILE A 80 -3.93 -7.51 8.37
N GLY A 81 -2.77 -7.72 7.78
CA GLY A 81 -1.79 -8.72 8.19
C GLY A 81 -1.09 -8.37 9.50
N ASP A 82 0.12 -8.86 9.67
CA ASP A 82 0.89 -8.78 10.91
C ASP A 82 1.93 -7.64 10.88
N ASN A 83 2.37 -7.22 12.08
CA ASN A 83 3.51 -6.31 12.29
C ASN A 83 3.39 -4.93 11.63
N ASN A 84 2.19 -4.44 11.36
CA ASN A 84 2.00 -3.11 10.78
C ASN A 84 2.05 -2.03 11.86
N THR A 85 2.57 -0.87 11.49
CA THR A 85 2.56 0.34 12.30
C THR A 85 1.68 1.38 11.63
N ILE A 86 0.55 1.68 12.26
CA ILE A 86 -0.47 2.63 11.79
C ILE A 86 -0.36 3.87 12.69
N ARG A 87 0.29 4.93 12.19
CA ARG A 87 0.62 6.13 12.94
C ARG A 87 -0.61 7.03 13.16
N GLU A 88 -0.35 8.18 13.77
CA GLU A 88 -1.37 9.11 14.25
C GLU A 88 -2.31 9.57 13.12
N ASN A 89 -3.61 9.58 13.40
CA ASN A 89 -4.67 10.06 12.49
C ASN A 89 -4.67 9.38 11.10
N VAL A 90 -4.08 8.21 10.95
CA VAL A 90 -4.20 7.40 9.74
C VAL A 90 -5.64 6.94 9.59
N THR A 91 -6.14 6.94 8.36
CA THR A 91 -7.47 6.40 8.06
C THR A 91 -7.39 5.27 7.04
N LEU A 92 -7.94 4.11 7.37
CA LEU A 92 -8.00 2.93 6.51
C LEU A 92 -9.47 2.58 6.30
N ASN A 93 -9.95 2.69 5.06
CA ASN A 93 -11.34 2.34 4.74
C ASN A 93 -11.48 0.85 4.43
N ARG A 94 -12.62 0.27 4.80
CA ARG A 94 -13.02 -1.06 4.33
C ARG A 94 -13.45 -1.04 2.87
N GLY A 95 -13.69 -2.21 2.26
CA GLY A 95 -14.10 -2.33 0.86
C GLY A 95 -15.51 -1.86 0.58
N THR A 96 -15.86 -1.84 -0.70
CA THR A 96 -17.22 -1.67 -1.22
C THR A 96 -17.71 -2.97 -1.85
N ALA A 97 -18.89 -2.97 -2.48
CA ALA A 97 -19.39 -4.10 -3.26
C ALA A 97 -18.46 -4.46 -4.46
N SER A 98 -17.55 -3.58 -4.87
CA SER A 98 -16.63 -3.80 -6.00
C SER A 98 -15.71 -4.99 -5.76
N LYS A 99 -14.98 -5.00 -4.63
CA LYS A 99 -14.07 -6.11 -4.25
C LYS A 99 -14.45 -6.76 -2.91
N GLY A 100 -15.40 -6.19 -2.18
CA GLY A 100 -15.84 -6.69 -0.88
C GLY A 100 -14.87 -6.41 0.27
N LYS A 101 -13.64 -6.02 -0.04
CA LYS A 101 -12.59 -5.81 0.97
C LYS A 101 -11.47 -4.88 0.51
N THR A 102 -10.86 -4.22 1.50
CA THR A 102 -9.53 -3.61 1.41
C THR A 102 -8.53 -4.54 2.07
N VAL A 103 -7.35 -4.73 1.48
CA VAL A 103 -6.33 -5.66 1.98
C VAL A 103 -5.02 -4.92 2.25
N ILE A 104 -4.45 -5.16 3.42
CA ILE A 104 -3.14 -4.66 3.84
C ILE A 104 -2.30 -5.85 4.26
N GLY A 105 -1.14 -6.02 3.65
CA GLY A 105 -0.18 -7.07 3.97
C GLY A 105 0.53 -6.86 5.30
N ASN A 106 1.79 -7.27 5.37
CA ASN A 106 2.56 -7.33 6.61
C ASN A 106 3.70 -6.30 6.64
N ASN A 107 4.17 -5.95 7.84
CA ASN A 107 5.36 -5.13 8.08
C ASN A 107 5.30 -3.73 7.45
N ASN A 108 4.13 -3.16 7.29
CA ASN A 108 3.95 -1.85 6.67
C ASN A 108 4.04 -0.72 7.70
N LEU A 109 4.50 0.43 7.25
CA LEU A 109 4.49 1.68 8.01
C LEU A 109 3.58 2.70 7.32
N PHE A 110 2.46 3.02 7.95
CA PHE A 110 1.58 4.13 7.57
C PHE A 110 1.92 5.32 8.44
N MET A 111 2.55 6.34 7.86
CA MET A 111 2.94 7.54 8.60
C MET A 111 1.74 8.45 8.86
N GLU A 112 1.90 9.44 9.73
CA GLU A 112 0.83 10.29 10.22
C GLU A 112 -0.04 10.89 9.11
N ASN A 113 -1.34 10.99 9.35
CA ASN A 113 -2.31 11.57 8.43
C ASN A 113 -2.38 10.90 7.04
N SER A 114 -1.79 9.72 6.83
CA SER A 114 -1.96 8.99 5.56
C SER A 114 -3.36 8.39 5.46
N HIS A 115 -3.78 8.07 4.24
CA HIS A 115 -5.11 7.50 3.96
C HIS A 115 -5.02 6.37 2.94
N ILE A 116 -5.74 5.29 3.20
CA ILE A 116 -5.98 4.19 2.26
C ILE A 116 -7.47 4.11 1.96
N GLY A 117 -7.81 4.31 0.68
CA GLY A 117 -9.17 4.22 0.17
C GLY A 117 -9.65 2.76 0.06
N HIS A 118 -10.94 2.62 -0.13
CA HIS A 118 -11.66 1.35 -0.23
C HIS A 118 -11.14 0.46 -1.38
N ASP A 119 -11.28 -0.85 -1.23
CA ASP A 119 -10.93 -1.86 -2.25
C ASP A 119 -9.47 -1.85 -2.71
N SER A 120 -8.60 -1.12 -2.01
CA SER A 120 -7.17 -1.09 -2.30
C SER A 120 -6.45 -2.32 -1.75
N ILE A 121 -5.36 -2.69 -2.41
CA ILE A 121 -4.47 -3.78 -1.98
C ILE A 121 -3.09 -3.19 -1.74
N ILE A 122 -2.61 -3.28 -0.51
CA ILE A 122 -1.27 -2.87 -0.11
C ILE A 122 -0.47 -4.11 0.24
N GLY A 123 0.64 -4.32 -0.44
CA GLY A 123 1.55 -5.44 -0.23
C GLY A 123 2.27 -5.40 1.12
N ASN A 124 3.47 -5.96 1.15
CA ASN A 124 4.26 -6.09 2.36
C ASN A 124 5.45 -5.11 2.36
N ASN A 125 5.92 -4.74 3.57
CA ASN A 125 7.10 -3.89 3.76
C ASN A 125 7.01 -2.53 3.07
N CYS A 126 5.80 -2.00 2.87
CA CYS A 126 5.56 -0.70 2.27
C CYS A 126 5.71 0.42 3.31
N ILE A 127 6.12 1.59 2.83
CA ILE A 127 6.16 2.82 3.61
C ILE A 127 5.27 3.85 2.93
N ILE A 128 4.20 4.25 3.59
CA ILE A 128 3.29 5.29 3.13
C ILE A 128 3.58 6.56 3.93
N GLY A 129 4.24 7.51 3.29
CA GLY A 129 4.74 8.74 3.92
C GLY A 129 3.65 9.65 4.45
N ASN A 130 4.04 10.57 5.33
CA ASN A 130 3.13 11.52 5.98
C ASN A 130 2.18 12.20 4.99
N SER A 131 0.92 12.27 5.34
CA SER A 131 -0.14 12.96 4.57
C SER A 131 -0.34 12.45 3.15
N SER A 132 0.21 11.29 2.77
CA SER A 132 -0.06 10.66 1.47
C SER A 132 -1.48 10.11 1.43
N LYS A 133 -2.12 10.20 0.27
CA LYS A 133 -3.49 9.75 0.07
C LYS A 133 -3.54 8.75 -1.09
N ILE A 134 -3.96 7.55 -0.80
CA ILE A 134 -4.20 6.49 -1.77
C ILE A 134 -5.71 6.39 -1.96
N ALA A 135 -6.18 6.67 -3.18
CA ALA A 135 -7.59 6.57 -3.52
C ALA A 135 -8.08 5.11 -3.54
N GLY A 136 -9.35 4.90 -3.82
CA GLY A 136 -9.91 3.55 -3.88
C GLY A 136 -9.38 2.71 -5.04
N GLU A 137 -9.40 1.39 -4.89
CA GLU A 137 -9.03 0.39 -5.91
C GLU A 137 -7.59 0.51 -6.44
N VAL A 138 -6.68 1.02 -5.61
CA VAL A 138 -5.24 1.10 -5.91
C VAL A 138 -4.55 -0.18 -5.48
N GLU A 139 -3.63 -0.69 -6.32
CA GLU A 139 -2.72 -1.78 -5.97
C GLU A 139 -1.32 -1.21 -5.71
N VAL A 140 -0.73 -1.57 -4.59
CA VAL A 140 0.65 -1.22 -4.22
C VAL A 140 1.40 -2.50 -3.88
N ASP A 141 2.39 -2.83 -4.67
CA ASP A 141 3.17 -4.06 -4.49
C ASP A 141 4.20 -3.90 -3.37
N ASP A 142 4.87 -5.00 -3.06
CA ASP A 142 5.81 -5.11 -1.95
C ASP A 142 6.96 -4.09 -2.03
N PHE A 143 7.41 -3.63 -0.85
CA PHE A 143 8.56 -2.74 -0.70
C PHE A 143 8.42 -1.37 -1.37
N ALA A 144 7.21 -0.94 -1.71
CA ALA A 144 6.97 0.39 -2.24
C ALA A 144 7.17 1.46 -1.15
N ILE A 145 7.82 2.57 -1.52
CA ILE A 145 8.00 3.74 -0.65
C ILE A 145 7.35 4.95 -1.32
N LEU A 146 6.30 5.44 -0.71
CA LEU A 146 5.72 6.74 -1.06
C LEU A 146 6.24 7.76 -0.05
N SER A 147 6.96 8.77 -0.52
CA SER A 147 7.41 9.86 0.36
C SER A 147 6.22 10.72 0.81
N ALA A 148 6.47 11.76 1.61
CA ALA A 148 5.39 12.59 2.14
C ALA A 148 4.54 13.26 1.05
N CYS A 149 3.23 13.41 1.30
CA CYS A 149 2.28 14.14 0.45
C CYS A 149 2.14 13.57 -0.98
N VAL A 150 2.31 12.28 -1.17
CA VAL A 150 2.02 11.62 -2.45
C VAL A 150 0.51 11.40 -2.58
N LEU A 151 -0.06 11.77 -3.74
CA LEU A 151 -1.46 11.54 -4.07
C LEU A 151 -1.55 10.48 -5.17
N VAL A 152 -2.20 9.35 -4.88
CA VAL A 152 -2.36 8.24 -5.83
C VAL A 152 -3.80 8.21 -6.33
N HIS A 153 -3.95 8.25 -7.66
CA HIS A 153 -5.26 8.22 -8.31
C HIS A 153 -5.88 6.82 -8.25
N GLN A 154 -7.21 6.77 -8.20
CA GLN A 154 -7.98 5.53 -8.24
C GLN A 154 -7.60 4.64 -9.44
N PHE A 155 -7.59 3.33 -9.24
CA PHE A 155 -7.22 2.30 -10.22
C PHE A 155 -5.76 2.28 -10.66
N SER A 156 -4.87 3.03 -10.00
CA SER A 156 -3.43 2.97 -10.30
C SER A 156 -2.79 1.73 -9.70
N HIS A 157 -1.80 1.17 -10.38
CA HIS A 157 -0.95 0.09 -9.89
C HIS A 157 0.49 0.60 -9.69
N LEU A 158 1.01 0.42 -8.50
CA LEU A 158 2.36 0.82 -8.09
C LEU A 158 3.19 -0.44 -7.84
N GLY A 159 4.16 -0.69 -8.70
CA GLY A 159 5.00 -1.89 -8.68
C GLY A 159 5.93 -1.99 -7.47
N CYS A 160 6.53 -3.15 -7.32
CA CYS A 160 7.40 -3.43 -6.18
C CYS A 160 8.70 -2.62 -6.19
N HIS A 161 9.28 -2.41 -4.99
CA HIS A 161 10.58 -1.74 -4.79
C HIS A 161 10.68 -0.32 -5.36
N ILE A 162 9.57 0.33 -5.63
CA ILE A 162 9.55 1.72 -6.12
C ILE A 162 9.85 2.73 -5.01
N MET A 163 10.21 3.94 -5.43
CA MET A 163 10.21 5.13 -4.58
C MET A 163 9.52 6.27 -5.31
N VAL A 164 8.48 6.84 -4.71
CA VAL A 164 7.78 8.02 -5.24
C VAL A 164 8.22 9.25 -4.47
N GLN A 165 8.70 10.28 -5.18
CA GLN A 165 9.14 11.54 -4.59
C GLN A 165 7.99 12.27 -3.90
N GLY A 166 8.30 12.98 -2.81
CA GLY A 166 7.32 13.75 -2.05
C GLY A 166 6.61 14.82 -2.89
N GLY A 167 5.33 15.04 -2.58
CA GLY A 167 4.48 16.00 -3.28
C GLY A 167 4.03 15.57 -4.69
N SER A 168 4.33 14.34 -5.11
CA SER A 168 3.97 13.85 -6.44
C SER A 168 2.50 13.44 -6.56
N LYS A 169 1.94 13.56 -7.77
CA LYS A 169 0.60 13.05 -8.14
C LYS A 169 0.75 11.85 -9.07
N ALA A 170 0.54 10.65 -8.53
CA ALA A 170 0.57 9.41 -9.29
C ALA A 170 -0.80 9.18 -9.96
N THR A 171 -0.93 9.60 -11.19
CA THR A 171 -2.16 9.46 -12.02
C THR A 171 -2.06 8.32 -13.03
N MET A 172 -0.92 7.67 -13.11
CA MET A 172 -0.59 6.55 -13.99
C MET A 172 0.12 5.47 -13.18
N ASP A 173 0.19 4.26 -13.72
CA ASP A 173 0.89 3.15 -13.10
C ASP A 173 2.39 3.39 -13.05
N ILE A 174 3.01 2.95 -11.96
CA ILE A 174 4.45 3.10 -11.74
C ILE A 174 5.09 1.70 -11.79
N PRO A 175 5.89 1.38 -12.82
CA PRO A 175 6.47 0.05 -12.95
C PRO A 175 7.51 -0.24 -11.85
N PRO A 176 7.86 -1.54 -11.61
CA PRO A 176 8.74 -1.96 -10.51
C PRO A 176 10.13 -1.32 -10.51
N TYR A 177 10.80 -1.25 -9.37
CA TYR A 177 12.21 -0.90 -9.17
C TYR A 177 12.60 0.54 -9.49
N VAL A 178 11.66 1.45 -9.74
CA VAL A 178 11.97 2.81 -10.19
C VAL A 178 11.82 3.86 -9.11
N ILE A 179 12.46 5.01 -9.34
CA ILE A 179 12.15 6.27 -8.71
C ILE A 179 11.25 7.05 -9.66
N ALA A 180 10.05 7.41 -9.20
CA ALA A 180 9.12 8.27 -9.91
C ALA A 180 9.00 9.64 -9.22
N GLY A 181 8.92 10.70 -10.00
CA GLY A 181 8.84 12.07 -9.47
C GLY A 181 8.50 13.08 -10.57
N ARG A 182 8.62 14.37 -10.25
CA ARG A 182 8.30 15.52 -11.10
C ARG A 182 6.78 15.76 -11.24
N GLU A 183 6.41 16.81 -11.93
CA GLU A 183 5.02 17.15 -12.29
C GLU A 183 4.99 17.50 -13.80
N PRO A 184 4.24 16.78 -14.63
CA PRO A 184 3.58 15.51 -14.32
C PRO A 184 4.54 14.40 -13.92
N LEU A 185 4.03 13.34 -13.27
CA LEU A 185 4.86 12.24 -12.77
C LEU A 185 5.55 11.50 -13.92
N HIS A 186 6.87 11.33 -13.81
CA HIS A 186 7.72 10.65 -14.79
C HIS A 186 8.64 9.63 -14.12
N TYR A 187 9.13 8.69 -14.90
CA TYR A 187 10.30 7.88 -14.55
C TYR A 187 11.53 8.78 -14.40
N CYS A 188 12.18 8.72 -13.26
CA CYS A 188 13.41 9.48 -13.01
C CYS A 188 14.67 8.61 -13.17
N SER A 189 14.66 7.44 -12.57
CA SER A 189 15.76 6.45 -12.60
C SER A 189 15.30 5.15 -11.96
N GLU A 190 16.17 4.12 -11.96
CA GLU A 190 15.99 2.96 -11.09
C GLU A 190 16.29 3.32 -9.64
N ASN A 191 15.64 2.63 -8.71
CA ASN A 191 15.82 2.79 -7.25
C ASN A 191 17.07 2.05 -6.76
N ILE A 192 18.23 2.32 -7.35
CA ILE A 192 19.49 1.59 -7.12
C ILE A 192 19.85 1.52 -5.63
N VAL A 193 19.68 2.62 -4.89
CA VAL A 193 19.98 2.66 -3.45
C VAL A 193 19.06 1.73 -2.67
N GLY A 194 17.76 1.76 -2.96
CA GLY A 194 16.78 0.87 -2.34
C GLY A 194 17.05 -0.60 -2.65
N LEU A 195 17.35 -0.91 -3.90
CA LEU A 195 17.67 -2.27 -4.34
C LEU A 195 18.93 -2.83 -3.65
N ARG A 196 20.01 -2.05 -3.59
CA ARG A 196 21.23 -2.46 -2.86
C ARG A 196 20.99 -2.70 -1.38
N ARG A 197 20.22 -1.85 -0.71
CA ARG A 197 19.86 -2.03 0.70
C ARG A 197 19.06 -3.31 0.95
N ARG A 198 18.35 -3.80 -0.06
CA ARG A 198 17.55 -5.03 -0.01
C ARG A 198 18.28 -6.26 -0.54
N GLY A 199 19.60 -6.12 -0.84
CA GLY A 199 20.48 -7.24 -1.19
C GLY A 199 20.45 -7.64 -2.67
N PHE A 200 19.88 -6.84 -3.56
CA PHE A 200 19.96 -7.10 -5.00
C PHE A 200 21.43 -7.08 -5.47
N SER A 201 21.80 -8.07 -6.27
CA SER A 201 23.14 -8.16 -6.84
C SER A 201 23.39 -7.04 -7.86
N ASN A 202 24.68 -6.73 -8.09
CA ASN A 202 25.01 -5.76 -9.14
C ASN A 202 24.55 -6.22 -10.52
N GLU A 203 24.50 -7.53 -10.75
CA GLU A 203 24.01 -8.13 -12.00
C GLU A 203 22.50 -7.90 -12.16
N ALA A 204 21.69 -8.20 -11.14
CA ALA A 204 20.25 -7.92 -11.14
C ALA A 204 19.96 -6.43 -11.40
N ILE A 205 20.69 -5.52 -10.73
CA ILE A 205 20.54 -4.07 -10.93
C ILE A 205 20.92 -3.69 -12.38
N LYS A 206 21.95 -4.30 -12.96
CA LYS A 206 22.35 -4.08 -14.35
C LYS A 206 21.27 -4.57 -15.32
N ASN A 207 20.65 -5.71 -15.06
CA ASN A 207 19.57 -6.25 -15.87
C ASN A 207 18.33 -5.35 -15.82
N ILE A 208 17.94 -4.87 -14.62
CA ILE A 208 16.87 -3.89 -14.44
C ILE A 208 17.16 -2.61 -15.27
N HIS A 209 18.38 -2.08 -15.17
CA HIS A 209 18.79 -0.90 -15.94
C HIS A 209 18.68 -1.12 -17.44
N GLN A 210 19.16 -2.26 -17.94
CA GLN A 210 19.07 -2.62 -19.34
C GLN A 210 17.62 -2.74 -19.81
N ALA A 211 16.74 -3.37 -19.01
CA ALA A 211 15.32 -3.49 -19.31
C ALA A 211 14.66 -2.12 -19.46
N TYR A 212 14.88 -1.19 -18.52
CA TYR A 212 14.31 0.15 -18.60
C TYR A 212 14.89 1.00 -19.73
N ARG A 213 16.15 0.81 -20.06
CA ARG A 213 16.75 1.45 -21.25
C ARG A 213 16.03 1.03 -22.52
N LEU A 214 15.74 -0.27 -22.69
CA LEU A 214 15.03 -0.80 -23.85
C LEU A 214 13.56 -0.41 -23.82
N LEU A 215 12.90 -0.51 -22.66
CA LEU A 215 11.48 -0.21 -22.51
C LEU A 215 11.13 1.22 -22.98
N TYR A 216 12.00 2.17 -22.68
CA TYR A 216 11.80 3.58 -23.04
C TYR A 216 12.55 4.03 -24.30
N GLU A 217 13.11 3.09 -25.08
CA GLU A 217 13.67 3.37 -26.41
C GLU A 217 12.54 3.34 -27.46
N GLY A 218 11.83 4.44 -27.61
CA GLY A 218 10.68 4.52 -28.53
C GLY A 218 9.33 4.31 -27.81
N THR A 219 8.45 3.49 -28.40
CA THR A 219 7.17 3.15 -27.75
C THR A 219 7.35 2.02 -26.74
N VAL A 220 6.56 2.04 -25.66
CA VAL A 220 6.57 0.98 -24.64
C VAL A 220 6.35 -0.40 -25.26
N THR A 221 5.43 -0.52 -26.23
CA THR A 221 5.16 -1.78 -26.93
C THR A 221 6.39 -2.29 -27.68
N ALA A 222 7.08 -1.40 -28.40
CA ALA A 222 8.30 -1.77 -29.14
C ALA A 222 9.45 -2.14 -28.18
N GLY A 223 9.60 -1.37 -27.09
CA GLY A 223 10.60 -1.65 -26.05
C GLY A 223 10.35 -2.99 -25.36
N LEU A 224 9.09 -3.29 -25.03
CA LEU A 224 8.72 -4.58 -24.46
C LEU A 224 9.04 -5.76 -25.38
N ALA A 225 8.71 -5.66 -26.68
CA ALA A 225 9.04 -6.67 -27.68
C ALA A 225 10.56 -6.89 -27.74
N LYS A 226 11.36 -5.81 -27.72
CA LYS A 226 12.81 -5.86 -27.75
C LYS A 226 13.40 -6.52 -26.49
N ILE A 227 12.85 -6.24 -25.32
CA ILE A 227 13.24 -6.92 -24.07
C ILE A 227 13.05 -8.43 -24.24
N LYS A 228 11.86 -8.87 -24.65
CA LYS A 228 11.54 -10.30 -24.83
C LYS A 228 12.42 -11.01 -25.87
N GLU A 229 12.84 -10.30 -26.90
CA GLU A 229 13.67 -10.84 -27.97
C GLU A 229 15.15 -10.94 -27.56
N THR A 230 15.67 -9.95 -26.79
CA THR A 230 17.12 -9.77 -26.65
C THR A 230 17.66 -9.96 -25.22
N MET A 231 16.81 -10.02 -24.21
CA MET A 231 17.25 -10.18 -22.81
C MET A 231 16.97 -11.58 -22.27
N GLU A 232 17.82 -12.02 -21.35
CA GLU A 232 17.51 -13.15 -20.49
C GLU A 232 16.38 -12.79 -19.53
N MET A 233 15.36 -13.64 -19.42
CA MET A 233 14.23 -13.44 -18.51
C MET A 233 14.62 -13.82 -17.08
N THR A 234 15.48 -13.02 -16.46
CA THR A 234 15.72 -13.13 -15.02
C THR A 234 14.45 -12.76 -14.23
N PRO A 235 14.33 -13.15 -12.94
CA PRO A 235 13.14 -12.84 -12.16
C PRO A 235 12.77 -11.35 -12.20
N GLU A 236 13.76 -10.46 -12.14
CA GLU A 236 13.53 -9.01 -12.13
C GLU A 236 13.06 -8.49 -13.51
N VAL A 237 13.61 -9.06 -14.59
CA VAL A 237 13.20 -8.70 -15.96
C VAL A 237 11.78 -9.21 -16.23
N GLN A 238 11.48 -10.44 -15.78
CA GLN A 238 10.14 -11.01 -15.90
C GLN A 238 9.09 -10.17 -15.15
N GLU A 239 9.41 -9.73 -13.92
CA GLU A 239 8.54 -8.84 -13.13
C GLU A 239 8.21 -7.53 -13.87
N ILE A 240 9.20 -6.92 -14.53
CA ILE A 240 8.98 -5.71 -15.34
C ILE A 240 8.07 -6.03 -16.54
N VAL A 241 8.32 -7.15 -17.22
CA VAL A 241 7.52 -7.59 -18.37
C VAL A 241 6.07 -7.83 -17.95
N ASP A 242 5.85 -8.60 -16.89
CA ASP A 242 4.52 -8.96 -16.40
C ASP A 242 3.72 -7.73 -15.98
N PHE A 243 4.38 -6.79 -15.29
CA PHE A 243 3.77 -5.52 -14.91
C PHE A 243 3.31 -4.72 -16.12
N VAL A 244 4.18 -4.59 -17.13
CA VAL A 244 3.88 -3.78 -18.34
C VAL A 244 2.81 -4.46 -19.23
N GLU A 245 2.72 -5.79 -19.20
CA GLU A 245 1.70 -6.55 -19.94
C GLU A 245 0.34 -6.59 -19.24
N LYS A 246 0.31 -6.38 -17.93
CA LYS A 246 -0.94 -6.33 -17.17
C LYS A 246 -1.83 -5.23 -17.76
N LYS A 247 -3.08 -5.57 -18.03
CA LYS A 247 -4.04 -4.58 -18.52
C LYS A 247 -4.20 -3.46 -17.50
N SER A 248 -3.86 -2.24 -17.90
CA SER A 248 -3.97 -1.04 -17.09
C SER A 248 -5.09 -0.14 -17.58
N GLU A 249 -5.82 0.46 -16.64
CA GLU A 249 -6.78 1.53 -16.94
C GLU A 249 -6.10 2.91 -17.06
N ARG A 250 -4.87 3.03 -16.54
CA ARG A 250 -4.14 4.31 -16.42
C ARG A 250 -2.96 4.43 -17.38
N GLY A 251 -2.42 3.29 -17.88
CA GLY A 251 -1.15 3.26 -18.58
C GLY A 251 0.02 3.55 -17.65
N ILE A 252 1.25 3.31 -18.11
CA ILE A 252 2.44 3.51 -17.30
C ILE A 252 3.04 4.90 -17.46
N ILE A 253 3.73 5.39 -16.43
CA ILE A 253 4.49 6.66 -16.48
C ILE A 253 5.49 6.67 -17.63
N LYS A 254 5.72 7.87 -18.18
CA LYS A 254 6.70 8.10 -19.28
C LYS A 254 8.07 8.46 -18.70
N LYS A 255 9.09 8.36 -19.54
CA LYS A 255 10.45 8.84 -19.25
C LYS A 255 10.58 10.33 -19.58
#